data_8ad457715a2bf0278d2b26eace667a6a
#
_entry.id   8ad457715a2bf0278d2b26eace667a6a
#
_cell.length_a   1.000
_cell.length_b   1.000
_cell.length_c   1.000
_cell.angle_alpha   90.00
_cell.angle_beta   90.00
_cell.angle_gamma   90.00
#
_symmetry.space_group_name_H-M   'P 1'
#
loop_
_entity.id
_entity.type
_entity.pdbx_description
1 polymer ?
#
loop_
_entity_poly.entity_id
_entity_poly.type
_entity_poly.pdbx_seq_one_letter_code
_entity_poly.pdbx_strand_id
1 'polypeptide(L)'
;LDDCHAVYSLICEMENCELDYVSFREIYGKMLKYNAYAVLVAVEDNNVVGEITLRFEEQLHHCAKIAEIMECAVQENFRSRGIGRLLLENACELAKKQNCVQIEVSSNQVRLRAHKFYERAGMKNTHYKFCKSLL
;
A
#
# COMPACT_ATOMS: atom_id res chain seq x y z
N LEU A 1 -4.19 -15.50 -2.32
CA LEU A 1 -4.28 -15.95 -0.91
C LEU A 1 -3.02 -16.68 -0.46
N ASP A 2 -2.28 -17.28 -1.39
CA ASP A 2 -1.03 -17.97 -1.09
C ASP A 2 0.04 -17.02 -0.56
N ASP A 3 -0.02 -15.75 -0.93
CA ASP A 3 0.92 -14.71 -0.48
C ASP A 3 0.52 -14.05 0.84
N CYS A 4 -0.62 -14.42 1.43
CA CYS A 4 -1.18 -13.76 2.60
C CYS A 4 -0.20 -13.70 3.79
N HIS A 5 0.42 -14.83 4.14
CA HIS A 5 1.34 -14.86 5.28
C HIS A 5 2.58 -13.99 5.03
N ALA A 6 3.10 -14.00 3.80
CA ALA A 6 4.25 -13.17 3.46
C ALA A 6 3.91 -11.68 3.54
N VAL A 7 2.75 -11.28 3.03
CA VAL A 7 2.26 -9.89 3.13
C VAL A 7 2.04 -9.52 4.60
N TYR A 8 1.44 -10.42 5.39
CA TYR A 8 1.28 -10.23 6.83
C TYR A 8 2.61 -9.93 7.52
N SER A 9 3.63 -10.74 7.23
CA SER A 9 4.96 -10.55 7.83
C SER A 9 5.58 -9.19 7.46
N LEU A 10 5.44 -8.78 6.21
CA LEU A 10 5.93 -7.47 5.74
C LEU A 10 5.23 -6.31 6.48
N ILE A 11 3.93 -6.39 6.65
CA ILE A 11 3.17 -5.33 7.31
C ILE A 11 3.45 -5.31 8.81
N CYS A 12 3.58 -6.47 9.46
CA CYS A 12 4.01 -6.54 10.87
C CYS A 12 5.37 -5.89 11.08
N GLU A 13 6.33 -6.15 10.20
CA GLU A 13 7.65 -5.53 10.25
C GLU A 13 7.54 -4.00 10.09
N MET A 14 6.75 -3.54 9.13
CA MET A 14 6.52 -2.11 8.89
C MET A 14 5.90 -1.41 10.10
N GLU A 15 4.89 -2.04 10.72
CA GLU A 15 4.19 -1.49 11.88
C GLU A 15 4.94 -1.73 13.20
N ASN A 16 6.02 -2.52 13.16
CA ASN A 16 6.82 -2.89 14.32
C ASN A 16 5.96 -3.50 15.44
N CYS A 17 5.01 -4.35 15.07
CA CYS A 17 4.16 -5.07 16.02
C CYS A 17 3.60 -6.33 15.36
N GLU A 18 3.16 -7.26 16.19
CA GLU A 18 2.49 -8.48 15.73
C GLU A 18 0.99 -8.20 15.64
N LEU A 19 0.46 -8.25 14.43
CA LEU A 19 -0.96 -8.06 14.17
C LEU A 19 -1.72 -9.37 14.38
N ASP A 20 -3.03 -9.29 14.59
CA ASP A 20 -3.88 -10.48 14.70
C ASP A 20 -4.00 -11.14 13.33
N TYR A 21 -3.35 -12.30 13.17
CA TYR A 21 -3.30 -13.00 11.90
C TYR A 21 -4.67 -13.49 11.41
N VAL A 22 -5.54 -13.89 12.32
CA VAL A 22 -6.88 -14.38 11.94
C VAL A 22 -7.69 -13.27 11.28
N SER A 23 -7.72 -12.10 11.91
CA SER A 23 -8.38 -10.93 11.35
C SER A 23 -7.72 -10.46 10.07
N PHE A 24 -6.39 -10.45 10.04
CA PHE A 24 -5.63 -10.06 8.85
C PHE A 24 -5.99 -10.94 7.65
N ARG A 25 -5.96 -12.25 7.83
CA ARG A 25 -6.25 -13.21 6.77
C ARG A 25 -7.68 -13.08 6.26
N GLU A 26 -8.63 -12.85 7.16
CA GLU A 26 -10.03 -12.65 6.80
C GLU A 26 -10.22 -11.40 5.94
N ILE A 27 -9.62 -10.27 6.35
CA ILE A 27 -9.67 -9.02 5.60
C ILE A 27 -8.98 -9.17 4.25
N TYR A 28 -7.80 -9.77 4.24
CA TYR A 28 -7.04 -10.01 3.01
C TYR A 28 -7.87 -10.82 2.00
N GLY A 29 -8.49 -11.90 2.46
CA GLY A 29 -9.34 -12.73 1.62
C GLY A 29 -10.55 -11.99 1.05
N LYS A 30 -11.16 -11.11 1.85
CA LYS A 30 -12.24 -10.24 1.37
C LYS A 30 -11.76 -9.27 0.31
N MET A 31 -10.62 -8.65 0.52
CA MET A 31 -10.04 -7.69 -0.43
C MET A 31 -9.78 -8.32 -1.79
N LEU A 32 -9.30 -9.56 -1.83
CA LEU A 32 -9.02 -10.26 -3.09
C LEU A 32 -10.29 -10.56 -3.91
N LYS A 33 -11.46 -10.52 -3.28
CA LYS A 33 -12.75 -10.79 -3.96
C LYS A 33 -13.35 -9.56 -4.61
N TYR A 34 -12.89 -8.37 -4.28
CA TYR A 34 -13.48 -7.12 -4.76
C TYR A 34 -12.56 -6.40 -5.70
N ASN A 35 -13.12 -5.93 -6.83
CA ASN A 35 -12.37 -5.14 -7.82
C ASN A 35 -11.94 -3.76 -7.28
N ALA A 36 -12.47 -3.35 -6.12
CA ALA A 36 -12.09 -2.10 -5.47
C ALA A 36 -10.70 -2.15 -4.85
N TYR A 37 -10.08 -3.32 -4.76
CA TYR A 37 -8.77 -3.49 -4.15
C TYR A 37 -7.82 -4.25 -5.07
N ALA A 38 -6.53 -3.99 -4.90
CA ALA A 38 -5.48 -4.76 -5.55
C ALA A 38 -4.28 -4.89 -4.62
N VAL A 39 -3.65 -6.04 -4.64
CA VAL A 39 -2.41 -6.30 -3.91
C VAL A 39 -1.35 -6.70 -4.93
N LEU A 40 -0.28 -5.92 -5.01
CA LEU A 40 0.88 -6.22 -5.83
C LEU A 40 2.01 -6.69 -4.92
N VAL A 41 2.69 -7.75 -5.31
CA VAL A 41 3.83 -8.25 -4.56
C VAL A 41 5.09 -8.25 -5.41
N ALA A 42 6.22 -7.99 -4.79
CA ALA A 42 7.54 -8.12 -5.41
C ALA A 42 8.15 -9.44 -4.95
N VAL A 43 8.57 -10.26 -5.91
CA VAL A 43 9.11 -11.59 -5.64
C VAL A 43 10.57 -11.64 -6.09
N GLU A 44 11.45 -12.12 -5.21
CA GLU A 44 12.86 -12.36 -5.50
C GLU A 44 13.22 -13.73 -4.97
N ASP A 45 13.80 -14.59 -5.84
CA ASP A 45 14.16 -15.98 -5.51
C ASP A 45 13.00 -16.75 -4.87
N ASN A 46 11.81 -16.64 -5.46
CA ASN A 46 10.56 -17.27 -5.02
C ASN A 46 10.05 -16.78 -3.65
N ASN A 47 10.62 -15.70 -3.11
CA ASN A 47 10.18 -15.11 -1.85
C ASN A 47 9.54 -13.75 -2.10
N VAL A 48 8.43 -13.48 -1.42
CA VAL A 48 7.79 -12.17 -1.43
C VAL A 48 8.62 -11.24 -0.56
N VAL A 49 9.20 -10.21 -1.16
CA VAL A 49 10.09 -9.26 -0.46
C VAL A 49 9.52 -7.87 -0.35
N GLY A 50 8.38 -7.63 -1.00
CA GLY A 50 7.69 -6.34 -0.92
C GLY A 50 6.25 -6.47 -1.34
N GLU A 51 5.43 -5.50 -0.94
CA GLU A 51 4.02 -5.44 -1.29
C GLU A 51 3.55 -3.99 -1.37
N ILE A 52 2.50 -3.77 -2.16
CA ILE A 52 1.72 -2.53 -2.16
C ILE A 52 0.24 -2.88 -2.29
N THR A 53 -0.58 -2.33 -1.42
CA THR A 53 -2.02 -2.57 -1.40
C THR A 53 -2.74 -1.31 -1.83
N LEU A 54 -3.65 -1.43 -2.78
CA LEU A 54 -4.40 -0.31 -3.36
C LEU A 54 -5.89 -0.46 -3.13
N ARG A 55 -6.55 0.67 -2.95
CA ARG A 55 -8.01 0.79 -3.01
C ARG A 55 -8.37 1.76 -4.11
N PHE A 56 -9.36 1.40 -4.93
CA PHE A 56 -9.90 2.27 -5.98
C PHE A 56 -11.27 2.77 -5.54
N GLU A 57 -11.47 4.08 -5.52
CA GLU A 57 -12.67 4.68 -4.97
C GLU A 57 -13.14 5.86 -5.83
N GLU A 58 -14.42 5.90 -6.13
CA GLU A 58 -15.04 7.06 -6.75
C GLU A 58 -15.32 8.10 -5.66
N GLN A 59 -14.87 9.32 -5.87
CA GLN A 59 -15.00 10.40 -4.89
C GLN A 59 -15.78 11.57 -5.47
N LEU A 60 -16.79 12.02 -4.73
CA LEU A 60 -17.66 13.09 -5.17
C LEU A 60 -16.91 14.40 -5.41
N HIS A 61 -16.02 14.79 -4.50
CA HIS A 61 -15.29 16.04 -4.61
C HIS A 61 -14.26 16.06 -5.73
N HIS A 62 -13.83 14.90 -6.20
CA HIS A 62 -12.97 14.80 -7.38
C HIS A 62 -13.77 14.54 -8.66
N CYS A 63 -15.05 14.16 -8.55
CA CYS A 63 -15.88 13.70 -9.67
C CYS A 63 -15.18 12.63 -10.50
N ALA A 64 -14.41 11.77 -9.86
CA ALA A 64 -13.55 10.80 -10.51
C ALA A 64 -13.14 9.67 -9.56
N LYS A 65 -12.54 8.64 -10.15
CA LYS A 65 -11.95 7.53 -9.39
C LYS A 65 -10.54 7.87 -8.97
N ILE A 66 -10.23 7.58 -7.72
CA ILE A 66 -8.92 7.82 -7.09
C ILE A 66 -8.36 6.48 -6.63
N ALA A 67 -7.07 6.29 -6.76
CA ALA A 67 -6.37 5.16 -6.14
C ALA A 67 -5.73 5.62 -4.84
N GLU A 68 -5.89 4.83 -3.79
CA GLU A 68 -5.22 5.07 -2.51
C GLU A 68 -4.29 3.91 -2.19
N ILE A 69 -3.05 4.23 -1.85
CA ILE A 69 -2.10 3.25 -1.33
C ILE A 69 -2.45 3.03 0.15
N MET A 70 -2.90 1.81 0.47
CA MET A 70 -3.27 1.45 1.84
C MET A 70 -2.04 1.09 2.65
N GLU A 71 -1.18 0.25 2.11
CA GLU A 71 0.11 -0.13 2.69
C GLU A 71 1.14 -0.28 1.57
N CYS A 72 2.40 0.03 1.90
CA CYS A 72 3.53 -0.23 1.02
C CYS A 72 4.71 -0.62 1.90
N ALA A 73 5.15 -1.86 1.80
CA ALA A 73 6.20 -2.39 2.66
C ALA A 73 7.21 -3.19 1.85
N VAL A 74 8.49 -3.01 2.16
CA VAL A 74 9.59 -3.77 1.60
C VAL A 74 10.39 -4.35 2.76
N GLN A 75 10.74 -5.64 2.66
CA GLN A 75 11.53 -6.32 3.67
C GLN A 75 12.83 -5.54 3.92
N GLU A 76 13.21 -5.38 5.19
CA GLU A 76 14.33 -4.52 5.58
C GLU A 76 15.60 -4.80 4.81
N ASN A 77 15.97 -6.07 4.66
CA ASN A 77 17.20 -6.47 3.96
C ASN A 77 17.17 -6.17 2.45
N PHE A 78 16.00 -5.86 1.91
CA PHE A 78 15.82 -5.59 0.49
C PHE A 78 15.53 -4.11 0.19
N ARG A 79 15.57 -3.25 1.21
CA ARG A 79 15.38 -1.81 1.04
C ARG A 79 16.56 -1.19 0.30
N SER A 80 16.31 -0.03 -0.34
CA SER A 80 17.31 0.73 -1.11
C SER A 80 17.81 -0.01 -2.36
N ARG A 81 17.05 -0.97 -2.87
CA ARG A 81 17.32 -1.69 -4.12
C ARG A 81 16.35 -1.34 -5.24
N GLY A 82 15.49 -0.34 -5.02
CA GLY A 82 14.50 0.07 -6.02
C GLY A 82 13.22 -0.74 -6.05
N ILE A 83 13.01 -1.66 -5.10
CA ILE A 83 11.80 -2.51 -5.07
C ILE A 83 10.56 -1.68 -4.79
N GLY A 84 10.61 -0.77 -3.80
CA GLY A 84 9.49 0.13 -3.50
C GLY A 84 9.13 0.99 -4.69
N ARG A 85 10.13 1.50 -5.39
CA ARG A 85 9.93 2.30 -6.60
C ARG A 85 9.22 1.50 -7.70
N LEU A 86 9.64 0.27 -7.93
CA LEU A 86 8.99 -0.61 -8.92
C LEU A 86 7.54 -0.91 -8.53
N LEU A 87 7.30 -1.17 -7.26
CA LEU A 87 5.94 -1.40 -6.76
C LEU A 87 5.07 -0.16 -7.01
N LEU A 88 5.57 1.02 -6.69
CA LEU A 88 4.82 2.26 -6.90
C LEU A 88 4.59 2.54 -8.39
N GLU A 89 5.58 2.33 -9.24
CA GLU A 89 5.43 2.49 -10.69
C GLU A 89 4.35 1.55 -11.24
N ASN A 90 4.35 0.29 -10.82
CA ASN A 90 3.34 -0.68 -11.24
C ASN A 90 1.95 -0.35 -10.68
N ALA A 91 1.90 0.16 -9.46
CA ALA A 91 0.65 0.63 -8.85
C ALA A 91 0.06 1.79 -9.66
N CYS A 92 0.89 2.75 -10.07
CA CYS A 92 0.45 3.87 -10.91
C CYS A 92 -0.08 3.39 -12.27
N GLU A 93 0.59 2.43 -12.90
CA GLU A 93 0.12 1.86 -14.16
C GLU A 93 -1.22 1.15 -14.00
N LEU A 94 -1.38 0.39 -12.92
CA LEU A 94 -2.65 -0.29 -12.63
C LEU A 94 -3.76 0.74 -12.37
N ALA A 95 -3.48 1.79 -11.61
CA ALA A 95 -4.44 2.86 -11.35
C ALA A 95 -4.90 3.53 -12.66
N LYS A 96 -3.98 3.79 -13.60
CA LYS A 96 -4.31 4.33 -14.90
C LYS A 96 -5.24 3.38 -15.68
N LYS A 97 -4.97 2.08 -15.65
CA LYS A 97 -5.83 1.08 -16.30
C LYS A 97 -7.22 1.03 -15.69
N GLN A 98 -7.35 1.36 -14.41
CA GLN A 98 -8.62 1.46 -13.70
C GLN A 98 -9.31 2.82 -13.91
N ASN A 99 -8.76 3.68 -14.76
CA ASN A 99 -9.27 5.02 -15.04
C ASN A 99 -9.21 5.97 -13.83
N CYS A 100 -8.27 5.76 -12.93
CA CYS A 100 -8.03 6.69 -11.83
C CYS A 100 -7.31 7.94 -12.35
N VAL A 101 -7.66 9.10 -11.79
CA VAL A 101 -7.05 10.38 -12.17
C VAL A 101 -5.93 10.79 -11.23
N GLN A 102 -5.80 10.11 -10.09
CA GLN A 102 -4.83 10.45 -9.05
C GLN A 102 -4.54 9.22 -8.21
N ILE A 103 -3.33 9.15 -7.67
CA ILE A 103 -2.95 8.20 -6.63
C ILE A 103 -2.52 8.98 -5.40
N GLU A 104 -2.94 8.52 -4.23
CA GLU A 104 -2.65 9.19 -2.97
C GLU A 104 -2.27 8.19 -1.89
N VAL A 105 -1.60 8.67 -0.86
CA VAL A 105 -1.19 7.87 0.30
C VAL A 105 -1.23 8.72 1.56
N SER A 106 -1.67 8.13 2.68
CA SER A 106 -1.52 8.71 4.00
C SER A 106 -0.34 8.04 4.70
N SER A 107 0.54 8.84 5.29
CA SER A 107 1.72 8.35 6.00
C SER A 107 1.84 9.04 7.34
N ASN A 108 2.13 8.26 8.39
CA ASN A 108 2.33 8.82 9.71
C ASN A 108 3.46 9.85 9.69
N GLN A 109 3.28 10.95 10.43
CA GLN A 109 4.23 12.06 10.48
C GLN A 109 5.64 11.65 10.90
N VAL A 110 5.77 10.58 11.69
CA VAL A 110 7.08 10.10 12.18
C VAL A 110 7.86 9.29 11.14
N ARG A 111 7.22 8.89 10.05
CA ARG A 111 7.85 8.06 9.00
C ARG A 111 8.60 8.91 7.96
N LEU A 112 9.66 9.57 8.39
CA LEU A 112 10.39 10.52 7.54
C LEU A 112 10.99 9.87 6.29
N ARG A 113 11.44 8.64 6.38
CA ARG A 113 12.01 7.91 5.23
C ARG A 113 10.95 7.64 4.16
N ALA A 114 9.74 7.26 4.59
CA ALA A 114 8.62 7.05 3.67
C ALA A 114 8.23 8.36 2.99
N HIS A 115 8.22 9.48 3.72
CA HIS A 115 7.93 10.80 3.16
C HIS A 115 8.90 11.15 2.03
N LYS A 116 10.19 10.95 2.25
CA LYS A 116 11.22 11.20 1.21
C LYS A 116 11.02 10.31 0.01
N PHE A 117 10.64 9.06 0.23
CA PHE A 117 10.34 8.12 -0.85
C PHE A 117 9.21 8.62 -1.74
N TYR A 118 8.10 9.04 -1.14
CA TYR A 118 6.95 9.55 -1.90
C TYR A 118 7.25 10.88 -2.58
N GLU A 119 7.99 11.77 -1.93
CA GLU A 119 8.38 13.06 -2.53
C GLU A 119 9.28 12.84 -3.75
N ARG A 120 10.25 11.92 -3.68
CA ARG A 120 11.10 11.56 -4.82
C ARG A 120 10.32 10.97 -5.98
N ALA A 121 9.20 10.33 -5.69
CA ALA A 121 8.30 9.77 -6.69
C ALA A 121 7.37 10.82 -7.31
N GLY A 122 7.51 12.09 -6.94
CA GLY A 122 6.71 13.20 -7.47
C GLY A 122 5.41 13.47 -6.71
N MET A 123 5.23 12.86 -5.55
CA MET A 123 4.04 13.08 -4.72
C MET A 123 4.24 14.29 -3.83
N LYS A 124 3.15 15.03 -3.57
CA LYS A 124 3.17 16.26 -2.76
C LYS A 124 2.39 16.03 -1.48
N ASN A 125 2.92 16.54 -0.37
CA ASN A 125 2.23 16.53 0.92
C ASN A 125 1.23 17.70 0.95
N THR A 126 -0.06 17.38 0.83
CA THR A 126 -1.12 18.41 0.68
C THR A 126 -2.19 18.36 1.77
N HIS A 127 -2.25 17.30 2.58
CA HIS A 127 -3.36 17.07 3.51
C HIS A 127 -2.87 16.61 4.87
N TYR A 128 -3.71 16.84 5.88
CA TYR A 128 -3.54 16.27 7.22
C TYR A 128 -4.60 15.20 7.44
N LYS A 129 -4.25 14.16 8.17
CA LYS A 129 -5.15 13.07 8.51
C LYS A 129 -5.53 13.17 9.97
N PHE A 130 -6.85 13.20 10.25
CA PHE A 130 -7.39 13.24 11.62
C PHE A 130 -8.05 11.91 11.92
N CYS A 131 -7.68 11.29 13.03
CA CYS A 131 -8.19 10.00 13.45
C CYS A 131 -8.82 10.09 14.83
N LYS A 132 -9.93 9.38 15.03
CA LYS A 132 -10.62 9.30 16.33
C LYS A 132 -10.98 7.84 16.56
N SER A 133 -10.56 7.29 17.71
CA SER A 133 -10.99 5.93 18.07
C SER A 133 -12.49 5.91 18.36
N LEU A 134 -13.15 4.85 17.91
CA LEU A 134 -14.56 4.59 18.16
C LEU A 134 -14.79 3.46 19.17
N LEU A 135 -13.70 2.98 19.76
CA LEU A 135 -13.74 1.91 20.77
C LEU A 135 -13.96 2.48 22.17
#